data_faf0b84f90d6c78b1f6b0242f2c2d2fe
#
_entry.id   faf0b84f90d6c78b1f6b0242f2c2d2fe
#
_cell.length_a   1.000
_cell.length_b   1.000
_cell.length_c   1.000
_cell.angle_alpha   90.00
_cell.angle_beta   90.00
_cell.angle_gamma   90.00
#
_symmetry.space_group_name_H-M   'P 1'
#
loop_
_entity.id
_entity.type
_entity.pdbx_description
1 polymer ?
#
loop_
_entity_poly.entity_id
_entity_poly.type
_entity_poly.pdbx_seq_one_letter_code
_entity_poly.pdbx_strand_id
1 'polypeptide(L)'
;MSFFAVLKFLTIIPAPGYSESGLSRPTRVAVSAGAPDSIDNSLIQVGRSIAFFPVVGLIIGIILSILYYGLHIILPAPVVSAVILAALAIITGAHHLDGLIDTCDGMVAGRTKEERLAIMSDTRVGAFGITGAGIILILKYAAISSSLTPAMLIAFPVISRWALTGAILIFPPAKTSGAGYDVKSGAGWPGYILATLAALAVSILLNGLVMGTTLLACVLALIYFAGFVFTRLYGGISGDCYGALVEIGEVVALLLFIILGRFMPSLQGYDLLKITLPA
;
A
#
# COMPACT_ATOMS: atom_id res chain seq x y z
N MET A 1 2.90 -6.63 -20.24
CA MET A 1 2.32 -6.00 -19.04
C MET A 1 0.88 -6.44 -18.91
N SER A 2 0.45 -6.84 -17.73
CA SER A 2 -0.93 -7.26 -17.48
C SER A 2 -1.52 -6.48 -16.29
N PHE A 3 -2.50 -5.62 -16.58
CA PHE A 3 -3.26 -4.91 -15.56
C PHE A 3 -3.98 -5.88 -14.60
N PHE A 4 -4.58 -6.94 -15.15
CA PHE A 4 -5.32 -7.91 -14.34
C PHE A 4 -4.44 -8.69 -13.35
N ALA A 5 -3.15 -8.94 -13.68
CA ALA A 5 -2.21 -9.54 -12.74
C ALA A 5 -1.97 -8.63 -11.53
N VAL A 6 -1.81 -7.32 -11.76
CA VAL A 6 -1.63 -6.34 -10.69
C VAL A 6 -2.90 -6.16 -9.87
N LEU A 7 -4.05 -6.09 -10.54
CA LEU A 7 -5.35 -5.97 -9.85
C LEU A 7 -5.56 -7.13 -8.87
N LYS A 8 -5.35 -8.37 -9.32
CA LYS A 8 -5.47 -9.56 -8.47
C LYS A 8 -4.39 -9.62 -7.38
N PHE A 9 -3.19 -9.13 -7.66
CA PHE A 9 -2.10 -9.12 -6.67
C PHE A 9 -2.36 -8.13 -5.52
N LEU A 10 -2.94 -6.96 -5.81
CA LEU A 10 -3.16 -5.88 -4.84
C LEU A 10 -4.56 -5.85 -4.24
N THR A 11 -5.51 -6.65 -4.78
CA THR A 11 -6.91 -6.66 -4.35
C THR A 11 -7.51 -8.05 -4.42
N ILE A 12 -8.68 -8.24 -3.81
CA ILE A 12 -9.51 -9.45 -3.96
C ILE A 12 -10.45 -9.37 -5.18
N ILE A 13 -10.42 -8.29 -5.94
CA ILE A 13 -11.31 -8.08 -7.08
C ILE A 13 -11.03 -9.15 -8.14
N PRO A 14 -12.07 -9.87 -8.62
CA PRO A 14 -11.89 -10.90 -9.63
C PRO A 14 -11.31 -10.33 -10.93
N ALA A 15 -10.33 -11.00 -11.50
CA ALA A 15 -9.67 -10.60 -12.74
C ALA A 15 -9.84 -11.66 -13.84
N PRO A 16 -10.37 -11.31 -15.02
CA PRO A 16 -10.52 -12.26 -16.12
C PRO A 16 -9.19 -12.91 -16.52
N GLY A 17 -9.21 -14.24 -16.76
CA GLY A 17 -8.04 -14.98 -17.19
C GLY A 17 -7.03 -15.38 -16.10
N TYR A 18 -7.31 -15.05 -14.83
CA TYR A 18 -6.50 -15.46 -13.68
C TYR A 18 -7.34 -16.32 -12.74
N SER A 19 -7.15 -17.65 -12.79
CA SER A 19 -7.78 -18.57 -11.83
C SER A 19 -7.17 -18.42 -10.42
N GLU A 20 -7.89 -18.85 -9.40
CA GLU A 20 -7.39 -18.81 -8.02
C GLU A 20 -6.12 -19.64 -7.81
N SER A 21 -5.89 -20.65 -8.67
CA SER A 21 -4.70 -21.51 -8.63
C SER A 21 -3.42 -20.86 -9.18
N GLY A 22 -3.51 -19.79 -9.96
CA GLY A 22 -2.35 -19.20 -10.67
C GLY A 22 -1.69 -18.01 -9.98
N LEU A 23 -2.34 -17.40 -8.99
CA LEU A 23 -1.83 -16.30 -8.18
C LEU A 23 -2.13 -16.55 -6.69
N SER A 24 -2.38 -17.82 -6.32
CA SER A 24 -2.44 -18.19 -4.91
C SER A 24 -1.09 -17.81 -4.31
N ARG A 25 -1.10 -16.74 -3.50
CA ARG A 25 -0.01 -16.55 -2.55
C ARG A 25 0.19 -17.90 -1.87
N PRO A 26 1.43 -18.37 -1.70
CA PRO A 26 1.63 -19.53 -0.87
C PRO A 26 0.95 -19.22 0.46
N THR A 27 -0.18 -19.87 0.71
CA THR A 27 -0.80 -19.81 2.04
C THR A 27 0.31 -20.21 3.00
N ARG A 28 0.39 -19.60 4.17
CA ARG A 28 1.39 -19.93 5.22
C ARG A 28 1.57 -21.45 5.39
N VAL A 29 0.55 -22.23 5.05
CA VAL A 29 0.53 -23.70 5.03
C VAL A 29 1.39 -24.30 3.89
N ALA A 30 1.46 -23.67 2.71
CA ALA A 30 2.23 -24.22 1.57
C ALA A 30 3.75 -24.03 1.73
N VAL A 31 4.18 -22.96 2.44
CA VAL A 31 5.60 -22.71 2.74
C VAL A 31 6.15 -23.77 3.71
N SER A 32 5.31 -24.33 4.60
CA SER A 32 5.73 -25.39 5.55
C SER A 32 5.89 -26.78 4.89
N ALA A 33 5.40 -26.97 3.66
CA ALA A 33 5.37 -28.27 2.99
C ALA A 33 6.62 -28.59 2.15
N GLY A 34 7.67 -27.75 2.17
CA GLY A 34 8.95 -28.05 1.50
C GLY A 34 8.85 -28.18 -0.03
N ALA A 35 7.89 -27.46 -0.65
CA ALA A 35 7.87 -27.37 -2.12
C ALA A 35 9.16 -26.68 -2.61
N PRO A 36 9.82 -27.21 -3.69
CA PRO A 36 11.03 -26.61 -4.20
C PRO A 36 10.77 -25.14 -4.58
N ASP A 37 11.79 -24.28 -4.39
CA ASP A 37 11.82 -22.85 -4.75
C ASP A 37 11.55 -22.67 -6.26
N SER A 38 10.31 -22.87 -6.70
CA SER A 38 9.91 -22.64 -8.08
C SER A 38 9.65 -21.15 -8.28
N ILE A 39 10.33 -20.59 -9.27
CA ILE A 39 10.10 -19.22 -9.75
C ILE A 39 8.63 -19.10 -10.16
N ASP A 40 7.89 -18.17 -9.53
CA ASP A 40 6.50 -17.90 -9.89
C ASP A 40 6.43 -16.89 -11.04
N ASN A 41 6.27 -17.41 -12.26
CA ASN A 41 6.14 -16.59 -13.46
C ASN A 41 4.98 -15.58 -13.38
N SER A 42 3.95 -15.84 -12.59
CA SER A 42 2.82 -14.92 -12.41
C SER A 42 3.26 -13.69 -11.59
N LEU A 43 4.08 -13.85 -10.56
CA LEU A 43 4.65 -12.78 -9.77
C LEU A 43 5.70 -11.96 -10.54
N ILE A 44 6.50 -12.61 -11.39
CA ILE A 44 7.38 -11.89 -12.33
C ILE A 44 6.55 -11.04 -13.29
N GLN A 45 5.39 -11.52 -13.75
CA GLN A 45 4.49 -10.73 -14.59
C GLN A 45 3.92 -9.53 -13.83
N VAL A 46 3.60 -9.65 -12.54
CA VAL A 46 3.24 -8.51 -11.68
C VAL A 46 4.37 -7.49 -11.67
N GLY A 47 5.61 -7.92 -11.45
CA GLY A 47 6.79 -7.07 -11.49
C GLY A 47 6.96 -6.33 -12.82
N ARG A 48 6.77 -7.00 -13.97
CA ARG A 48 6.77 -6.36 -15.30
C ARG A 48 5.64 -5.36 -15.50
N SER A 49 4.67 -5.36 -14.62
CA SER A 49 3.43 -4.58 -14.71
C SER A 49 3.29 -3.52 -13.61
N ILE A 50 4.38 -3.16 -12.91
CA ILE A 50 4.38 -2.18 -11.82
C ILE A 50 3.83 -0.80 -12.24
N ALA A 51 3.83 -0.48 -13.53
CA ALA A 51 3.21 0.71 -14.08
C ALA A 51 1.73 0.86 -13.69
N PHE A 52 1.03 -0.25 -13.44
CA PHE A 52 -0.38 -0.25 -13.08
C PHE A 52 -0.65 -0.16 -11.56
N PHE A 53 0.38 -0.17 -10.71
CA PHE A 53 0.20 -0.09 -9.26
C PHE A 53 -0.58 1.17 -8.83
N PRO A 54 -0.21 2.39 -9.27
CA PRO A 54 -0.99 3.58 -8.95
C PRO A 54 -2.40 3.56 -9.58
N VAL A 55 -2.59 2.89 -10.73
CA VAL A 55 -3.91 2.76 -11.36
C VAL A 55 -4.84 1.88 -10.50
N VAL A 56 -4.32 0.80 -9.93
CA VAL A 56 -5.09 0.00 -8.95
C VAL A 56 -5.39 0.83 -7.70
N GLY A 57 -4.44 1.63 -7.22
CA GLY A 57 -4.67 2.61 -6.15
C GLY A 57 -5.81 3.58 -6.48
N LEU A 58 -5.86 4.07 -7.72
CA LEU A 58 -6.94 4.95 -8.21
C LEU A 58 -8.31 4.26 -8.16
N ILE A 59 -8.40 3.01 -8.59
CA ILE A 59 -9.64 2.23 -8.53
C ILE A 59 -10.10 2.07 -7.08
N ILE A 60 -9.20 1.68 -6.18
CA ILE A 60 -9.49 1.58 -4.74
C ILE A 60 -10.02 2.91 -4.22
N GLY A 61 -9.33 4.02 -4.49
CA GLY A 61 -9.71 5.34 -4.03
C GLY A 61 -11.06 5.82 -4.56
N ILE A 62 -11.38 5.51 -5.82
CA ILE A 62 -12.70 5.80 -6.40
C ILE A 62 -13.80 5.00 -5.68
N ILE A 63 -13.60 3.70 -5.44
CA ILE A 63 -14.54 2.87 -4.71
C ILE A 63 -14.79 3.43 -3.30
N LEU A 64 -13.71 3.79 -2.58
CA LEU A 64 -13.82 4.38 -1.24
C LEU A 64 -14.55 5.73 -1.26
N SER A 65 -14.33 6.56 -2.30
CA SER A 65 -15.00 7.84 -2.46
C SER A 65 -16.49 7.69 -2.74
N ILE A 66 -16.88 6.75 -3.61
CA ILE A 66 -18.29 6.44 -3.88
C ILE A 66 -18.97 5.94 -2.60
N LEU A 67 -18.33 5.04 -1.88
CA LEU A 67 -18.85 4.52 -0.61
C LEU A 67 -19.02 5.63 0.42
N TYR A 68 -18.04 6.54 0.52
CA TYR A 68 -18.11 7.70 1.39
C TYR A 68 -19.33 8.56 1.11
N TYR A 69 -19.54 8.97 -0.14
CA TYR A 69 -20.69 9.80 -0.51
C TYR A 69 -22.02 9.14 -0.21
N GLY A 70 -22.16 7.85 -0.51
CA GLY A 70 -23.37 7.11 -0.22
C GLY A 70 -23.67 7.02 1.28
N LEU A 71 -22.67 6.76 2.09
CA LEU A 71 -22.85 6.56 3.53
C LEU A 71 -22.96 7.87 4.32
N HIS A 72 -22.29 8.94 3.88
CA HIS A 72 -22.27 10.21 4.61
C HIS A 72 -23.68 10.87 4.69
N ILE A 73 -24.58 10.49 3.80
CA ILE A 73 -25.97 10.98 3.82
C ILE A 73 -26.75 10.44 5.03
N ILE A 74 -26.40 9.24 5.51
CA ILE A 74 -27.19 8.49 6.50
C ILE A 74 -26.43 8.19 7.80
N LEU A 75 -25.09 8.29 7.79
CA LEU A 75 -24.26 7.93 8.94
C LEU A 75 -23.36 9.09 9.36
N PRO A 76 -23.06 9.22 10.66
CA PRO A 76 -22.12 10.24 11.14
C PRO A 76 -20.68 9.91 10.71
N ALA A 77 -19.86 10.95 10.53
CA ALA A 77 -18.49 10.85 10.01
C ALA A 77 -17.61 9.77 10.69
N PRO A 78 -17.63 9.57 12.02
CA PRO A 78 -16.84 8.52 12.64
C PRO A 78 -17.22 7.12 12.17
N VAL A 79 -18.52 6.85 11.99
CA VAL A 79 -19.02 5.55 11.51
C VAL A 79 -18.64 5.33 10.04
N VAL A 80 -18.81 6.37 9.20
CA VAL A 80 -18.38 6.33 7.80
C VAL A 80 -16.89 6.01 7.71
N SER A 81 -16.05 6.66 8.53
CA SER A 81 -14.60 6.42 8.54
C SER A 81 -14.24 4.98 8.90
N ALA A 82 -14.93 4.40 9.88
CA ALA A 82 -14.74 2.99 10.23
C ALA A 82 -15.13 2.05 9.07
N VAL A 83 -16.25 2.34 8.39
CA VAL A 83 -16.69 1.54 7.24
C VAL A 83 -15.71 1.67 6.06
N ILE A 84 -15.21 2.89 5.77
CA ILE A 84 -14.19 3.12 4.74
C ILE A 84 -12.91 2.32 5.03
N LEU A 85 -12.46 2.32 6.28
CA LEU A 85 -11.28 1.56 6.69
C LEU A 85 -11.49 0.04 6.57
N ALA A 86 -12.66 -0.45 6.98
CA ALA A 86 -13.05 -1.85 6.80
C ALA A 86 -13.13 -2.23 5.31
N ALA A 87 -13.72 -1.38 4.48
CA ALA A 87 -13.80 -1.60 3.03
C ALA A 87 -12.41 -1.65 2.39
N LEU A 88 -11.48 -0.76 2.78
CA LEU A 88 -10.09 -0.78 2.33
C LEU A 88 -9.43 -2.13 2.66
N ALA A 89 -9.55 -2.59 3.91
CA ALA A 89 -9.00 -3.87 4.35
C ALA A 89 -9.60 -5.06 3.57
N ILE A 90 -10.92 -5.06 3.35
CA ILE A 90 -11.61 -6.11 2.58
C ILE A 90 -11.14 -6.09 1.12
N ILE A 91 -11.16 -4.93 0.44
CA ILE A 91 -10.77 -4.80 -0.97
C ILE A 91 -9.35 -5.28 -1.19
N THR A 92 -8.43 -4.97 -0.28
CA THR A 92 -7.03 -5.42 -0.36
C THR A 92 -6.82 -6.83 0.19
N GLY A 93 -7.86 -7.51 0.69
CA GLY A 93 -7.75 -8.82 1.33
C GLY A 93 -6.85 -8.80 2.56
N ALA A 94 -6.73 -7.66 3.24
CA ALA A 94 -5.88 -7.40 4.41
C ALA A 94 -4.39 -7.80 4.23
N HIS A 95 -3.94 -8.04 3.00
CA HIS A 95 -2.59 -8.55 2.74
C HIS A 95 -1.47 -7.60 3.15
N HIS A 96 -1.70 -6.28 2.98
CA HIS A 96 -0.72 -5.29 3.39
C HIS A 96 -0.63 -5.20 4.91
N LEU A 97 -1.79 -5.32 5.58
CA LEU A 97 -1.85 -5.33 7.04
C LEU A 97 -1.18 -6.58 7.63
N ASP A 98 -1.38 -7.75 7.01
CA ASP A 98 -0.68 -8.99 7.35
C ASP A 98 0.84 -8.83 7.24
N GLY A 99 1.33 -8.27 6.12
CA GLY A 99 2.75 -7.97 5.94
C GLY A 99 3.30 -6.95 6.96
N LEU A 100 2.49 -5.97 7.37
CA LEU A 100 2.86 -5.04 8.45
C LEU A 100 3.02 -5.77 9.78
N ILE A 101 2.07 -6.65 10.12
CA ILE A 101 2.09 -7.47 11.33
C ILE A 101 3.39 -8.28 11.38
N ASP A 102 3.67 -9.05 10.34
CA ASP A 102 4.86 -9.89 10.25
C ASP A 102 6.16 -9.06 10.32
N THR A 103 6.18 -7.91 9.65
CA THR A 103 7.33 -6.99 9.70
C THR A 103 7.55 -6.43 11.10
N CYS A 104 6.51 -6.03 11.82
CA CYS A 104 6.64 -5.52 13.18
C CYS A 104 7.12 -6.61 14.16
N ASP A 105 6.58 -7.83 14.06
CA ASP A 105 7.01 -8.93 14.90
C ASP A 105 8.49 -9.28 14.65
N GLY A 106 8.89 -9.41 13.39
CA GLY A 106 10.29 -9.67 13.04
C GLY A 106 11.24 -8.55 13.47
N MET A 107 10.79 -7.28 13.38
CA MET A 107 11.60 -6.12 13.74
C MET A 107 11.98 -6.08 15.22
N VAL A 108 11.06 -6.41 16.10
CA VAL A 108 11.24 -6.24 17.54
C VAL A 108 11.70 -7.52 18.22
N ALA A 109 11.14 -8.68 17.86
CA ALA A 109 11.44 -9.94 18.52
C ALA A 109 12.75 -10.60 18.06
N GLY A 110 13.16 -10.40 16.79
CA GLY A 110 14.39 -10.98 16.25
C GLY A 110 15.64 -10.16 16.58
N ARG A 111 16.75 -10.84 16.84
CA ARG A 111 18.06 -10.22 17.10
C ARG A 111 18.98 -10.22 15.88
N THR A 112 18.96 -11.32 15.11
CA THR A 112 19.72 -11.46 13.86
C THR A 112 18.78 -11.34 12.65
N LYS A 113 19.34 -11.15 11.45
CA LYS A 113 18.60 -11.16 10.18
C LYS A 113 17.78 -12.45 10.01
N GLU A 114 18.43 -13.57 10.25
CA GLU A 114 17.89 -14.91 10.09
C GLU A 114 16.73 -15.15 11.05
N GLU A 115 16.89 -14.78 12.32
CA GLU A 115 15.82 -14.83 13.33
C GLU A 115 14.62 -13.97 12.94
N ARG A 116 14.87 -12.72 12.48
CA ARG A 116 13.80 -11.82 12.03
C ARG A 116 13.01 -12.40 10.88
N LEU A 117 13.69 -12.92 9.86
CA LEU A 117 13.05 -13.54 8.70
C LEU A 117 12.32 -14.85 9.06
N ALA A 118 12.83 -15.59 10.05
CA ALA A 118 12.15 -16.78 10.58
C ALA A 118 10.85 -16.41 11.32
N ILE A 119 10.88 -15.36 12.17
CA ILE A 119 9.69 -14.85 12.86
C ILE A 119 8.62 -14.37 11.86
N MET A 120 9.02 -13.62 10.82
CA MET A 120 8.11 -13.18 9.77
C MET A 120 7.49 -14.35 8.97
N SER A 121 8.08 -15.52 9.01
CA SER A 121 7.57 -16.72 8.34
C SER A 121 6.75 -17.62 9.29
N ASP A 122 6.66 -17.29 10.58
CA ASP A 122 5.84 -18.02 11.57
C ASP A 122 4.35 -17.69 11.34
N THR A 123 3.50 -18.67 11.49
CA THR A 123 2.04 -18.52 11.35
C THR A 123 1.39 -17.86 12.56
N ARG A 124 2.10 -17.75 13.67
CA ARG A 124 1.62 -17.12 14.89
C ARG A 124 1.81 -15.62 14.83
N VAL A 125 0.78 -14.90 15.25
CA VAL A 125 0.83 -13.44 15.36
C VAL A 125 1.39 -13.07 16.74
N GLY A 126 2.40 -12.21 16.77
CA GLY A 126 2.99 -11.71 17.99
C GLY A 126 2.35 -10.43 18.51
N ALA A 127 2.69 -10.04 19.72
CA ALA A 127 2.16 -8.83 20.35
C ALA A 127 2.60 -7.54 19.63
N PHE A 128 3.80 -7.51 19.06
CA PHE A 128 4.31 -6.34 18.36
C PHE A 128 3.60 -6.12 17.01
N GLY A 129 3.27 -7.20 16.30
CA GLY A 129 2.47 -7.16 15.09
C GLY A 129 1.07 -6.62 15.36
N ILE A 130 0.38 -7.13 16.37
CA ILE A 130 -0.95 -6.64 16.78
C ILE A 130 -0.87 -5.15 17.17
N THR A 131 0.14 -4.76 17.93
CA THR A 131 0.33 -3.35 18.34
C THR A 131 0.58 -2.45 17.14
N GLY A 132 1.48 -2.85 16.23
CA GLY A 132 1.78 -2.10 15.02
C GLY A 132 0.56 -1.91 14.12
N ALA A 133 -0.19 -2.98 13.87
CA ALA A 133 -1.43 -2.91 13.12
C ALA A 133 -2.47 -2.02 13.82
N GLY A 134 -2.62 -2.14 15.13
CA GLY A 134 -3.54 -1.30 15.92
C GLY A 134 -3.20 0.19 15.79
N ILE A 135 -1.92 0.55 15.92
CA ILE A 135 -1.46 1.94 15.76
C ILE A 135 -1.79 2.47 14.36
N ILE A 136 -1.45 1.72 13.31
CA ILE A 136 -1.72 2.12 11.92
C ILE A 136 -3.23 2.29 11.67
N LEU A 137 -4.06 1.37 12.15
CA LEU A 137 -5.51 1.44 11.99
C LEU A 137 -6.11 2.63 12.73
N ILE A 138 -5.65 2.91 13.97
CA ILE A 138 -6.10 4.07 14.74
C ILE A 138 -5.69 5.38 14.05
N LEU A 139 -4.47 5.48 13.55
CA LEU A 139 -4.00 6.66 12.83
C LEU A 139 -4.78 6.89 11.53
N LYS A 140 -5.02 5.85 10.73
CA LYS A 140 -5.87 5.93 9.53
C LYS A 140 -7.28 6.37 9.88
N TYR A 141 -7.91 5.76 10.89
CA TYR A 141 -9.24 6.12 11.35
C TYR A 141 -9.30 7.58 11.78
N ALA A 142 -8.38 8.02 12.63
CA ALA A 142 -8.33 9.40 13.12
C ALA A 142 -8.13 10.39 11.96
N ALA A 143 -7.24 10.08 11.02
CA ALA A 143 -6.99 10.93 9.86
C ALA A 143 -8.23 11.03 8.95
N ILE A 144 -8.86 9.91 8.65
CA ILE A 144 -10.08 9.86 7.84
C ILE A 144 -11.23 10.60 8.54
N SER A 145 -11.40 10.45 9.84
CA SER A 145 -12.48 11.11 10.61
C SER A 145 -12.30 12.62 10.72
N SER A 146 -11.06 13.13 10.67
CA SER A 146 -10.77 14.54 10.95
C SER A 146 -10.88 15.44 9.73
N SER A 147 -10.66 14.94 8.51
CA SER A 147 -10.56 15.79 7.32
C SER A 147 -10.81 14.98 6.03
N LEU A 148 -12.03 14.50 5.89
CA LEU A 148 -12.36 13.62 4.77
C LEU A 148 -12.73 14.42 3.53
N THR A 149 -11.93 14.28 2.48
CA THR A 149 -12.25 14.76 1.13
C THR A 149 -12.12 13.63 0.12
N PRO A 150 -12.88 13.65 -0.98
CA PRO A 150 -12.72 12.67 -2.05
C PRO A 150 -11.32 12.68 -2.66
N ALA A 151 -10.73 13.86 -2.78
CA ALA A 151 -9.36 14.01 -3.27
C ALA A 151 -8.35 13.24 -2.40
N MET A 152 -8.50 13.32 -1.07
CA MET A 152 -7.68 12.57 -0.12
C MET A 152 -7.92 11.06 -0.24
N LEU A 153 -9.20 10.63 -0.31
CA LEU A 153 -9.55 9.21 -0.44
C LEU A 153 -8.99 8.56 -1.71
N ILE A 154 -8.89 9.33 -2.79
CA ILE A 154 -8.29 8.85 -4.04
C ILE A 154 -6.77 8.93 -3.98
N ALA A 155 -6.21 10.01 -3.44
CA ALA A 155 -4.77 10.27 -3.51
C ALA A 155 -3.95 9.28 -2.67
N PHE A 156 -4.35 8.96 -1.43
CA PHE A 156 -3.51 8.14 -0.55
C PHE A 156 -3.26 6.72 -1.07
N PRO A 157 -4.24 5.98 -1.67
CA PRO A 157 -3.96 4.68 -2.24
C PRO A 157 -3.10 4.74 -3.51
N VAL A 158 -3.24 5.81 -4.30
CA VAL A 158 -2.42 6.04 -5.50
C VAL A 158 -0.96 6.26 -5.11
N ILE A 159 -0.73 7.18 -4.16
CA ILE A 159 0.61 7.61 -3.74
C ILE A 159 1.37 6.46 -3.07
N SER A 160 0.71 5.71 -2.20
CA SER A 160 1.36 4.58 -1.49
C SER A 160 1.76 3.45 -2.46
N ARG A 161 0.90 3.08 -3.44
CA ARG A 161 1.24 2.05 -4.42
C ARG A 161 2.31 2.52 -5.40
N TRP A 162 2.32 3.80 -5.77
CA TRP A 162 3.41 4.36 -6.55
C TRP A 162 4.75 4.33 -5.78
N ALA A 163 4.79 4.78 -4.54
CA ALA A 163 6.01 4.78 -3.73
C ALA A 163 6.58 3.36 -3.54
N LEU A 164 5.70 2.36 -3.41
CA LEU A 164 6.10 0.95 -3.37
C LEU A 164 6.85 0.54 -4.66
N THR A 165 6.44 1.01 -5.85
CA THR A 165 7.13 0.63 -7.10
C THR A 165 8.59 1.08 -7.11
N GLY A 166 8.88 2.25 -6.55
CA GLY A 166 10.25 2.74 -6.36
C GLY A 166 11.03 1.89 -5.35
N ALA A 167 10.41 1.49 -4.23
CA ALA A 167 11.05 0.62 -3.25
C ALA A 167 11.40 -0.76 -3.84
N ILE A 168 10.50 -1.35 -4.64
CA ILE A 168 10.75 -2.61 -5.36
C ILE A 168 12.01 -2.51 -6.25
N LEU A 169 12.20 -1.40 -6.94
CA LEU A 169 13.35 -1.21 -7.83
C LEU A 169 14.67 -0.98 -7.09
N ILE A 170 14.66 -0.18 -6.05
CA ILE A 170 15.89 0.33 -5.44
C ILE A 170 16.47 -0.64 -4.43
N PHE A 171 15.65 -1.24 -3.56
CA PHE A 171 16.15 -2.06 -2.48
C PHE A 171 16.41 -3.52 -2.92
N PRO A 172 17.45 -4.18 -2.39
CA PRO A 172 17.70 -5.58 -2.64
C PRO A 172 16.60 -6.45 -2.01
N PRO A 173 16.34 -7.65 -2.55
CA PRO A 173 15.43 -8.59 -1.91
C PRO A 173 16.07 -9.20 -0.66
N ALA A 174 15.28 -9.45 0.39
CA ALA A 174 15.74 -10.07 1.64
C ALA A 174 16.00 -11.58 1.51
N LYS A 175 15.35 -12.22 0.52
CA LYS A 175 15.45 -13.65 0.23
C LYS A 175 15.77 -13.85 -1.25
N THR A 176 16.34 -14.98 -1.60
CA THR A 176 16.67 -15.37 -3.00
C THR A 176 15.51 -16.05 -3.73
N SER A 177 14.38 -16.23 -3.06
CA SER A 177 13.14 -16.82 -3.58
C SER A 177 11.91 -16.24 -2.90
N GLY A 178 10.73 -16.48 -3.45
CA GLY A 178 9.44 -16.05 -2.91
C GLY A 178 8.93 -14.73 -3.49
N ALA A 179 7.71 -14.34 -3.06
CA ALA A 179 6.93 -13.27 -3.71
C ALA A 179 7.68 -11.95 -3.90
N GLY A 180 8.42 -11.49 -2.90
CA GLY A 180 9.18 -10.24 -2.99
C GLY A 180 10.31 -10.32 -4.02
N TYR A 181 11.01 -11.46 -4.10
CA TYR A 181 12.06 -11.73 -5.07
C TYR A 181 11.51 -11.79 -6.50
N ASP A 182 10.43 -12.56 -6.71
CA ASP A 182 9.84 -12.76 -8.03
C ASP A 182 9.28 -11.47 -8.61
N VAL A 183 8.55 -10.67 -7.81
CA VAL A 183 8.05 -9.35 -8.22
C VAL A 183 9.23 -8.43 -8.59
N LYS A 184 10.28 -8.38 -7.76
CA LYS A 184 11.46 -7.56 -8.06
C LYS A 184 12.15 -7.99 -9.34
N SER A 185 12.26 -9.28 -9.59
CA SER A 185 12.91 -9.84 -10.79
C SER A 185 12.22 -9.43 -12.10
N GLY A 186 10.92 -9.16 -12.04
CA GLY A 186 10.15 -8.63 -13.18
C GLY A 186 10.18 -7.11 -13.31
N ALA A 187 10.48 -6.37 -12.26
CA ALA A 187 10.38 -4.92 -12.22
C ALA A 187 11.49 -4.22 -13.03
N GLY A 188 11.13 -3.10 -13.65
CA GLY A 188 12.08 -2.34 -14.47
C GLY A 188 11.76 -0.84 -14.51
N TRP A 189 12.78 -0.03 -14.82
CA TRP A 189 12.69 1.43 -14.90
C TRP A 189 11.57 1.96 -15.80
N PRO A 190 11.30 1.38 -16.99
CA PRO A 190 10.19 1.86 -17.83
C PRO A 190 8.83 1.78 -17.11
N GLY A 191 8.59 0.70 -16.36
CA GLY A 191 7.38 0.54 -15.55
C GLY A 191 7.27 1.59 -14.45
N TYR A 192 8.39 1.88 -13.77
CA TYR A 192 8.45 2.92 -12.73
C TYR A 192 8.21 4.33 -13.28
N ILE A 193 8.79 4.66 -14.44
CA ILE A 193 8.55 5.96 -15.09
C ILE A 193 7.07 6.14 -15.40
N LEU A 194 6.42 5.13 -15.99
CA LEU A 194 5.00 5.17 -16.29
C LEU A 194 4.14 5.27 -15.02
N ALA A 195 4.49 4.53 -13.97
CA ALA A 195 3.85 4.64 -12.66
C ALA A 195 3.98 6.05 -12.08
N THR A 196 5.16 6.67 -12.22
CA THR A 196 5.42 8.03 -11.73
C THR A 196 4.61 9.06 -12.50
N LEU A 197 4.53 8.96 -13.82
CA LEU A 197 3.70 9.86 -14.64
C LEU A 197 2.21 9.74 -14.27
N ALA A 198 1.72 8.52 -14.05
CA ALA A 198 0.34 8.29 -13.64
C ALA A 198 0.07 8.88 -12.23
N ALA A 199 0.94 8.64 -11.26
CA ALA A 199 0.80 9.17 -9.91
C ALA A 199 0.90 10.70 -9.87
N LEU A 200 1.81 11.30 -10.64
CA LEU A 200 1.93 12.75 -10.80
C LEU A 200 0.64 13.34 -11.38
N ALA A 201 0.14 12.76 -12.48
CA ALA A 201 -1.08 13.25 -13.12
C ALA A 201 -2.26 13.23 -12.15
N VAL A 202 -2.52 12.12 -11.48
CA VAL A 202 -3.62 11.99 -10.51
C VAL A 202 -3.43 12.96 -9.33
N SER A 203 -2.21 13.00 -8.77
CA SER A 203 -1.95 13.81 -7.57
C SER A 203 -2.08 15.31 -7.86
N ILE A 204 -1.59 15.78 -9.03
CA ILE A 204 -1.70 17.17 -9.46
C ILE A 204 -3.16 17.54 -9.81
N LEU A 205 -3.87 16.67 -10.51
CA LEU A 205 -5.27 16.90 -10.87
C LEU A 205 -6.17 17.04 -9.63
N LEU A 206 -5.93 16.23 -8.60
CA LEU A 206 -6.76 16.23 -7.39
C LEU A 206 -6.38 17.33 -6.40
N ASN A 207 -5.09 17.67 -6.29
CA ASN A 207 -4.58 18.50 -5.20
C ASN A 207 -3.86 19.78 -5.69
N GLY A 208 -3.77 20.00 -7.00
CA GLY A 208 -2.96 21.06 -7.58
C GLY A 208 -1.46 20.73 -7.62
N LEU A 209 -0.71 21.53 -8.37
CA LEU A 209 0.72 21.25 -8.66
C LEU A 209 1.57 21.17 -7.39
N VAL A 210 1.50 22.18 -6.52
CA VAL A 210 2.39 22.27 -5.35
C VAL A 210 2.04 21.22 -4.31
N MET A 211 0.77 21.11 -3.93
CA MET A 211 0.31 20.13 -2.95
C MET A 211 0.57 18.69 -3.43
N GLY A 212 0.18 18.40 -4.68
CA GLY A 212 0.33 17.06 -5.26
C GLY A 212 1.78 16.61 -5.35
N THR A 213 2.70 17.47 -5.81
CA THR A 213 4.13 17.13 -5.89
C THR A 213 4.78 17.03 -4.52
N THR A 214 4.39 17.88 -3.55
CA THR A 214 4.89 17.81 -2.18
C THR A 214 4.49 16.51 -1.49
N LEU A 215 3.22 16.09 -1.63
CA LEU A 215 2.75 14.81 -1.09
C LEU A 215 3.57 13.64 -1.65
N LEU A 216 3.75 13.59 -2.97
CA LEU A 216 4.56 12.54 -3.60
C LEU A 216 6.01 12.54 -3.09
N ALA A 217 6.66 13.71 -3.03
CA ALA A 217 8.04 13.82 -2.58
C ALA A 217 8.21 13.37 -1.12
N CYS A 218 7.33 13.82 -0.22
CA CYS A 218 7.40 13.49 1.20
C CYS A 218 7.12 11.99 1.45
N VAL A 219 6.08 11.42 0.81
CA VAL A 219 5.79 9.98 0.96
C VAL A 219 6.94 9.14 0.41
N LEU A 220 7.50 9.51 -0.75
CA LEU A 220 8.63 8.81 -1.33
C LEU A 220 9.85 8.83 -0.38
N ALA A 221 10.17 9.99 0.18
CA ALA A 221 11.30 10.13 1.12
C ALA A 221 11.12 9.23 2.35
N LEU A 222 9.91 9.19 2.93
CA LEU A 222 9.61 8.35 4.10
C LEU A 222 9.59 6.85 3.77
N ILE A 223 9.06 6.45 2.61
CA ILE A 223 9.11 5.07 2.15
C ILE A 223 10.55 4.63 1.89
N TYR A 224 11.40 5.50 1.34
CA TYR A 224 12.81 5.18 1.15
C TYR A 224 13.56 5.08 2.48
N PHE A 225 13.24 5.94 3.44
CA PHE A 225 13.78 5.82 4.79
C PHE A 225 13.36 4.50 5.45
N ALA A 226 12.08 4.13 5.39
CA ALA A 226 11.58 2.86 5.91
C ALA A 226 12.22 1.66 5.19
N GLY A 227 12.34 1.69 3.87
CA GLY A 227 13.02 0.67 3.08
C GLY A 227 14.50 0.53 3.42
N PHE A 228 15.19 1.64 3.69
CA PHE A 228 16.57 1.62 4.19
C PHE A 228 16.66 0.94 5.57
N VAL A 229 15.75 1.26 6.49
CA VAL A 229 15.68 0.62 7.82
C VAL A 229 15.42 -0.88 7.66
N PHE A 230 14.45 -1.28 6.84
CA PHE A 230 14.16 -2.70 6.59
C PHE A 230 15.35 -3.43 5.96
N THR A 231 16.05 -2.79 5.03
CA THR A 231 17.26 -3.37 4.43
C THR A 231 18.36 -3.58 5.47
N ARG A 232 18.51 -2.67 6.43
CA ARG A 232 19.46 -2.84 7.54
C ARG A 232 19.07 -3.97 8.48
N LEU A 233 17.77 -4.12 8.77
CA LEU A 233 17.25 -5.10 9.71
C LEU A 233 17.18 -6.51 9.13
N TYR A 234 16.76 -6.65 7.86
CA TYR A 234 16.46 -7.92 7.21
C TYR A 234 17.45 -8.29 6.10
N GLY A 235 18.36 -7.38 5.75
CA GLY A 235 19.31 -7.54 4.65
C GLY A 235 18.73 -7.25 3.26
N GLY A 236 17.49 -6.81 3.20
CA GLY A 236 16.75 -6.49 2.00
C GLY A 236 15.26 -6.34 2.32
N ILE A 237 14.42 -6.30 1.30
CA ILE A 237 12.96 -6.18 1.45
C ILE A 237 12.30 -7.52 1.06
N SER A 238 11.45 -8.06 1.96
CA SER A 238 10.58 -9.22 1.71
C SER A 238 9.23 -8.78 1.13
N GLY A 239 8.39 -9.75 0.75
CA GLY A 239 7.00 -9.48 0.36
C GLY A 239 6.20 -8.82 1.47
N ASP A 240 6.41 -9.21 2.72
CA ASP A 240 5.73 -8.65 3.90
C ASP A 240 6.17 -7.20 4.13
N CYS A 241 7.45 -6.90 3.95
CA CYS A 241 7.95 -5.53 3.98
C CYS A 241 7.29 -4.65 2.92
N TYR A 242 6.95 -5.19 1.72
CA TYR A 242 6.18 -4.43 0.73
C TYR A 242 4.79 -4.07 1.26
N GLY A 243 4.11 -5.01 1.93
CA GLY A 243 2.84 -4.74 2.61
C GLY A 243 2.97 -3.65 3.67
N ALA A 244 3.99 -3.75 4.53
CA ALA A 244 4.28 -2.74 5.55
C ALA A 244 4.54 -1.34 4.94
N LEU A 245 5.29 -1.25 3.83
CA LEU A 245 5.54 0.00 3.13
C LEU A 245 4.25 0.62 2.57
N VAL A 246 3.30 -0.18 2.08
CA VAL A 246 1.99 0.33 1.64
C VAL A 246 1.21 0.91 2.82
N GLU A 247 1.11 0.19 3.94
CA GLU A 247 0.39 0.64 5.14
C GLU A 247 0.99 1.94 5.71
N ILE A 248 2.32 2.01 5.82
CA ILE A 248 3.05 3.21 6.23
C ILE A 248 2.81 4.35 5.24
N GLY A 249 2.90 4.08 3.94
CA GLY A 249 2.69 5.09 2.89
C GLY A 249 1.29 5.67 2.91
N GLU A 250 0.27 4.85 3.19
CA GLU A 250 -1.12 5.32 3.33
C GLU A 250 -1.29 6.25 4.53
N VAL A 251 -0.79 5.87 5.71
CA VAL A 251 -0.86 6.73 6.91
C VAL A 251 -0.11 8.03 6.69
N VAL A 252 1.09 7.95 6.14
CA VAL A 252 1.93 9.13 5.87
C VAL A 252 1.22 10.08 4.89
N ALA A 253 0.65 9.56 3.80
CA ALA A 253 -0.09 10.37 2.84
C ALA A 253 -1.29 11.07 3.50
N LEU A 254 -2.06 10.36 4.33
CA LEU A 254 -3.21 10.90 5.06
C LEU A 254 -2.79 12.01 6.04
N LEU A 255 -1.77 11.78 6.85
CA LEU A 255 -1.28 12.76 7.82
C LEU A 255 -0.68 13.99 7.15
N LEU A 256 0.11 13.81 6.09
CA LEU A 256 0.67 14.92 5.32
C LEU A 256 -0.43 15.76 4.66
N PHE A 257 -1.48 15.13 4.14
CA PHE A 257 -2.62 15.84 3.58
C PHE A 257 -3.25 16.79 4.61
N ILE A 258 -3.45 16.32 5.86
CA ILE A 258 -4.00 17.11 6.95
C ILE A 258 -3.03 18.25 7.33
N ILE A 259 -1.75 17.93 7.52
CA ILE A 259 -0.71 18.91 7.92
C ILE A 259 -0.60 20.01 6.87
N LEU A 260 -0.42 19.66 5.61
CA LEU A 260 -0.27 20.62 4.52
C LEU A 260 -1.53 21.45 4.33
N GLY A 261 -2.72 20.85 4.42
CA GLY A 261 -3.98 21.55 4.34
C GLY A 261 -4.19 22.57 5.47
N ARG A 262 -3.68 22.26 6.67
CA ARG A 262 -3.79 23.16 7.84
C ARG A 262 -2.80 24.33 7.80
N PHE A 263 -1.54 24.05 7.46
CA PHE A 263 -0.48 25.05 7.52
C PHE A 263 -0.24 25.81 6.23
N MET A 264 -0.71 25.25 5.11
CA MET A 264 -0.56 25.83 3.78
C MET A 264 -1.88 25.82 3.01
N PRO A 265 -2.95 26.45 3.51
CA PRO A 265 -4.26 26.44 2.84
C PRO A 265 -4.22 27.00 1.42
N SER A 266 -3.26 27.90 1.13
CA SER A 266 -3.01 28.41 -0.22
C SER A 266 -2.50 27.36 -1.23
N LEU A 267 -2.00 26.21 -0.74
CA LEU A 267 -1.58 25.10 -1.59
C LEU A 267 -2.71 24.14 -1.96
N GLN A 268 -3.85 24.23 -1.24
CA GLN A 268 -5.06 23.54 -1.65
C GLN A 268 -5.51 24.19 -2.96
N GLY A 269 -5.13 23.58 -4.08
CA GLY A 269 -5.60 23.96 -5.40
C GLY A 269 -7.13 23.96 -5.45
N TYR A 270 -7.68 24.39 -6.56
CA TYR A 270 -9.13 24.31 -6.80
C TYR A 270 -9.57 22.88 -6.54
N ASP A 271 -10.32 22.71 -5.46
CA ASP A 271 -10.92 21.45 -5.09
C ASP A 271 -12.00 21.15 -6.13
N LEU A 272 -11.59 20.51 -7.24
CA LEU A 272 -12.49 20.15 -8.34
C LEU A 272 -13.67 19.30 -7.86
N LEU A 273 -13.57 18.77 -6.63
CA LEU A 273 -14.55 17.92 -5.99
C LEU A 273 -15.19 18.59 -4.73
N LYS A 274 -15.08 19.90 -4.57
CA LYS A 274 -15.85 20.62 -3.55
C LYS A 274 -17.36 20.53 -3.82
N ILE A 275 -17.90 19.38 -3.54
CA ILE A 275 -19.33 19.25 -3.29
C ILE A 275 -19.51 19.67 -1.83
N THR A 276 -19.88 20.93 -1.60
CA THR A 276 -20.37 21.39 -0.29
C THR A 276 -21.63 20.60 0.00
N LEU A 277 -21.50 19.54 0.77
CA LEU A 277 -22.66 18.86 1.35
C LEU A 277 -23.23 19.80 2.42
N PRO A 278 -24.55 19.98 2.50
CA PRO A 278 -25.17 20.77 3.57
C PRO A 278 -24.79 20.16 4.92
N ALA A 279 -24.53 21.04 5.90
CA ALA A 279 -24.18 20.70 7.27
C ALA A 279 -25.30 19.94 7.98
#